data_cb020a2c199f6842887c6307bb388667
#
_entry.id   cb020a2c199f6842887c6307bb388667
#
_cell.length_a   1.000
_cell.length_b   1.000
_cell.length_c   1.000
_cell.angle_alpha   90.00
_cell.angle_beta   90.00
_cell.angle_gamma   90.00
#
_symmetry.space_group_name_H-M   'P 1'
#
loop_
_entity.id
_entity.type
_entity.pdbx_description
1 polymer ?
#
loop_
_entity_poly.entity_id
_entity_poly.type
_entity_poly.pdbx_seq_one_letter_code
_entity_poly.pdbx_strand_id
1 'polypeptide(L)'
;MNERATLLELEIKAIRLLKDSMVRVLVFDEVHNLLAGSPREQRVILQLFRHLSNELKASLVCLGVADARDAIAGDVQLARRLDQLVLPRWKGDEEFQEMVTAILRSLPLKRPSVLSAQGLRHLVRIADGITARVFGVLNELAIDAVATGAECISDTVIETWKPAIEKEAAFA
;
A
#
# COMPACT_ATOMS: atom_id res chain seq x y z
N MET A 1 -26.74 -20.31 24.11
CA MET A 1 -25.31 -20.26 24.48
C MET A 1 -24.50 -20.29 23.20
N ASN A 2 -23.89 -19.15 22.82
CA ASN A 2 -22.95 -19.12 21.72
C ASN A 2 -21.62 -19.74 22.21
N GLU A 3 -21.35 -20.98 21.88
CA GLU A 3 -20.05 -21.58 22.09
C GLU A 3 -19.03 -20.78 21.25
N ARG A 4 -18.12 -20.09 21.93
CA ARG A 4 -16.99 -19.46 21.24
C ARG A 4 -16.11 -20.60 20.69
N ALA A 5 -16.02 -20.68 19.37
CA ALA A 5 -15.13 -21.61 18.70
C ALA A 5 -13.69 -21.40 19.22
N THR A 6 -12.99 -22.51 19.48
CA THR A 6 -11.58 -22.46 19.87
C THR A 6 -10.73 -21.97 18.69
N LEU A 7 -9.53 -21.44 18.97
CA LEU A 7 -8.60 -21.02 17.93
C LEU A 7 -8.31 -22.13 16.92
N LEU A 8 -8.14 -23.37 17.40
CA LEU A 8 -7.92 -24.54 16.55
C LEU A 8 -9.09 -24.83 15.62
N GLU A 9 -10.32 -24.71 16.11
CA GLU A 9 -11.51 -24.92 15.27
C GLU A 9 -11.63 -23.84 14.18
N LEU A 10 -11.27 -22.60 14.52
CA LEU A 10 -11.25 -21.49 13.57
C LEU A 10 -10.18 -21.72 12.50
N GLU A 11 -9.00 -22.18 12.89
CA GLU A 11 -7.90 -22.49 11.96
C GLU A 11 -8.28 -23.61 10.99
N ILE A 12 -8.85 -24.70 11.50
CA ILE A 12 -9.32 -25.84 10.67
C ILE A 12 -10.40 -25.38 9.68
N LYS A 13 -11.37 -24.58 10.14
CA LYS A 13 -12.42 -24.04 9.29
C LYS A 13 -11.87 -23.11 8.20
N ALA A 14 -10.92 -22.22 8.57
CA ALA A 14 -10.28 -21.31 7.64
C ALA A 14 -9.51 -22.07 6.55
N ILE A 15 -8.68 -23.06 6.93
CA ILE A 15 -7.93 -23.88 5.98
C ILE A 15 -8.89 -24.62 5.02
N ARG A 16 -9.97 -25.20 5.54
CA ARG A 16 -10.96 -25.88 4.72
C ARG A 16 -11.61 -24.92 3.71
N LEU A 17 -12.07 -23.75 4.17
CA LEU A 17 -12.66 -22.74 3.32
C LEU A 17 -11.69 -22.27 2.21
N LEU A 18 -10.43 -22.02 2.57
CA LEU A 18 -9.40 -21.61 1.62
C LEU A 18 -9.11 -22.70 0.58
N LYS A 19 -9.11 -23.99 0.99
CA LYS A 19 -8.96 -25.12 0.07
C LYS A 19 -10.17 -25.25 -0.87
N ASP A 20 -11.38 -25.17 -0.33
CA ASP A 20 -12.63 -25.27 -1.12
C ASP A 20 -12.73 -24.10 -2.13
N SER A 21 -12.22 -22.93 -1.77
CA SER A 21 -12.16 -21.75 -2.63
C SER A 21 -10.98 -21.77 -3.63
N MET A 22 -10.17 -22.82 -3.62
CA MET A 22 -8.99 -22.99 -4.50
C MET A 22 -8.06 -21.77 -4.47
N VAL A 23 -7.82 -21.22 -3.29
CA VAL A 23 -6.96 -20.03 -3.11
C VAL A 23 -5.54 -20.35 -3.58
N ARG A 24 -5.00 -19.51 -4.44
CA ARG A 24 -3.65 -19.65 -5.01
C ARG A 24 -2.63 -18.67 -4.42
N VAL A 25 -3.12 -17.55 -3.89
CA VAL A 25 -2.29 -16.50 -3.29
C VAL A 25 -2.94 -16.05 -1.99
N LEU A 26 -2.15 -15.96 -0.93
CA LEU A 26 -2.53 -15.35 0.34
C LEU A 26 -1.71 -14.08 0.54
N VAL A 27 -2.39 -12.97 0.75
CA VAL A 27 -1.75 -11.68 1.01
C VAL A 27 -1.94 -11.34 2.48
N PHE A 28 -0.84 -11.11 3.18
CA PHE A 28 -0.82 -10.60 4.55
C PHE A 28 -0.28 -9.19 4.51
N ASP A 29 -1.13 -8.24 4.84
CA ASP A 29 -0.74 -6.82 4.92
C ASP A 29 -0.31 -6.45 6.33
N GLU A 30 0.46 -5.36 6.45
CA GLU A 30 0.94 -4.82 7.72
C GLU A 30 1.73 -5.85 8.57
N VAL A 31 2.53 -6.72 7.93
CA VAL A 31 3.25 -7.81 8.60
C VAL A 31 4.20 -7.31 9.70
N HIS A 32 4.68 -6.07 9.60
CA HIS A 32 5.50 -5.45 10.63
C HIS A 32 4.79 -5.34 11.99
N ASN A 33 3.46 -5.35 12.04
CA ASN A 33 2.72 -5.36 13.30
C ASN A 33 2.99 -6.60 14.16
N LEU A 34 3.56 -7.66 13.57
CA LEU A 34 4.04 -8.82 14.34
C LEU A 34 5.07 -8.44 15.38
N LEU A 35 5.91 -7.43 15.12
CA LEU A 35 6.95 -6.97 16.05
C LEU A 35 6.37 -6.37 17.35
N ALA A 36 5.11 -5.94 17.36
CA ALA A 36 4.43 -5.46 18.55
C ALA A 36 4.09 -6.59 19.53
N GLY A 37 4.03 -7.84 19.05
CA GLY A 37 3.75 -9.00 19.88
C GLY A 37 5.00 -9.52 20.63
N SER A 38 4.77 -10.34 21.65
CA SER A 38 5.86 -11.05 22.33
C SER A 38 6.59 -12.00 21.36
N PRO A 39 7.86 -12.37 21.65
CA PRO A 39 8.60 -13.31 20.80
C PRO A 39 7.92 -14.68 20.63
N ARG A 40 7.07 -15.06 21.57
CA ARG A 40 6.27 -16.29 21.49
C ARG A 40 5.14 -16.13 20.48
N GLU A 41 4.41 -15.04 20.54
CA GLU A 41 3.31 -14.74 19.61
C GLU A 41 3.82 -14.58 18.18
N GLN A 42 4.93 -13.87 17.99
CA GLN A 42 5.58 -13.75 16.69
C GLN A 42 5.88 -15.12 16.08
N ARG A 43 6.49 -16.02 16.86
CA ARG A 43 6.79 -17.39 16.42
C ARG A 43 5.54 -18.18 16.04
N VAL A 44 4.46 -18.07 16.80
CA VAL A 44 3.20 -18.78 16.52
C VAL A 44 2.64 -18.31 15.16
N ILE A 45 2.63 -17.03 14.90
CA ILE A 45 2.10 -16.48 13.64
C ILE A 45 2.99 -16.84 12.44
N LEU A 46 4.31 -16.75 12.57
CA LEU A 46 5.24 -17.17 11.52
C LEU A 46 5.13 -18.66 11.20
N GLN A 47 4.92 -19.51 12.23
CA GLN A 47 4.63 -20.92 12.04
C GLN A 47 3.29 -21.14 11.30
N LEU A 48 2.28 -20.35 11.64
CA LEU A 48 0.98 -20.40 10.94
C LEU A 48 1.14 -20.03 9.46
N PHE A 49 1.88 -18.99 9.11
CA PHE A 49 2.16 -18.63 7.71
C PHE A 49 2.79 -19.78 6.95
N ARG A 50 3.80 -20.42 7.56
CA ARG A 50 4.45 -21.57 6.96
C ARG A 50 3.50 -22.77 6.81
N HIS A 51 2.67 -23.03 7.82
CA HIS A 51 1.67 -24.09 7.78
C HIS A 51 0.66 -23.84 6.66
N LEU A 52 0.11 -22.64 6.58
CA LEU A 52 -0.83 -22.25 5.52
C LEU A 52 -0.22 -22.42 4.11
N SER A 53 1.02 -21.97 3.91
CA SER A 53 1.70 -22.15 2.62
C SER A 53 1.83 -23.62 2.21
N ASN A 54 2.17 -24.49 3.17
CA ASN A 54 2.33 -25.93 2.92
C ASN A 54 0.97 -26.62 2.65
N GLU A 55 -0.02 -26.34 3.50
CA GLU A 55 -1.35 -26.97 3.42
C GLU A 55 -2.15 -26.56 2.19
N LEU A 56 -2.06 -25.30 1.81
CA LEU A 56 -2.82 -24.75 0.68
C LEU A 56 -2.06 -24.86 -0.63
N LYS A 57 -0.74 -25.10 -0.59
CA LYS A 57 0.15 -24.97 -1.76
C LYS A 57 -0.02 -23.61 -2.46
N ALA A 58 -0.35 -22.59 -1.69
CA ALA A 58 -0.56 -21.22 -2.13
C ALA A 58 0.70 -20.39 -1.94
N SER A 59 0.91 -19.43 -2.83
CA SER A 59 1.96 -18.43 -2.67
C SER A 59 1.60 -17.46 -1.57
N LEU A 60 2.57 -17.08 -0.74
CA LEU A 60 2.41 -16.05 0.29
C LEU A 60 2.98 -14.73 -0.23
N VAL A 61 2.24 -13.66 -0.01
CA VAL A 61 2.68 -12.29 -0.22
C VAL A 61 2.58 -11.55 1.11
N CYS A 62 3.69 -11.09 1.63
CA CYS A 62 3.77 -10.34 2.87
C CYS A 62 4.08 -8.88 2.55
N LEU A 63 3.18 -7.98 2.92
CA LEU A 63 3.30 -6.54 2.69
C LEU A 63 3.57 -5.83 4.02
N GLY A 64 4.26 -4.71 3.97
CA GLY A 64 4.53 -3.89 5.14
C GLY A 64 5.61 -2.85 4.89
N VAL A 65 5.88 -2.03 5.91
CA VAL A 65 7.00 -1.08 5.90
C VAL A 65 8.34 -1.81 6.06
N ALA A 66 9.44 -1.08 6.10
CA ALA A 66 10.80 -1.66 6.18
C ALA A 66 10.96 -2.72 7.28
N ASP A 67 10.32 -2.53 8.42
CA ASP A 67 10.36 -3.44 9.58
C ASP A 67 9.71 -4.81 9.31
N ALA A 68 8.89 -4.93 8.26
CA ALA A 68 8.31 -6.23 7.85
C ALA A 68 9.40 -7.28 7.56
N ARG A 69 10.55 -6.84 7.07
CA ARG A 69 11.71 -7.69 6.85
C ARG A 69 12.20 -8.31 8.14
N ASP A 70 12.33 -7.50 9.20
CA ASP A 70 12.83 -7.95 10.51
C ASP A 70 11.81 -8.87 11.18
N ALA A 71 10.51 -8.59 11.01
CA ALA A 71 9.44 -9.46 11.47
C ALA A 71 9.56 -10.88 10.87
N ILE A 72 9.79 -10.98 9.57
CA ILE A 72 9.90 -12.26 8.86
C ILE A 72 11.22 -12.95 9.14
N ALA A 73 12.31 -12.22 9.33
CA ALA A 73 13.64 -12.76 9.64
C ALA A 73 13.67 -13.58 10.94
N GLY A 74 12.69 -13.42 11.83
CA GLY A 74 12.50 -14.25 13.02
C GLY A 74 12.25 -15.73 12.72
N ASP A 75 11.83 -16.11 11.51
CA ASP A 75 11.74 -17.49 11.04
C ASP A 75 12.63 -17.69 9.79
N VAL A 76 13.82 -18.24 9.99
CA VAL A 76 14.79 -18.48 8.90
C VAL A 76 14.24 -19.38 7.78
N GLN A 77 13.35 -20.32 8.12
CA GLN A 77 12.76 -21.21 7.11
C GLN A 77 11.72 -20.49 6.25
N LEU A 78 10.96 -19.58 6.82
CA LEU A 78 10.03 -18.73 6.08
C LEU A 78 10.79 -17.69 5.25
N ALA A 79 11.78 -17.02 5.83
CA ALA A 79 12.58 -16.03 5.16
C ALA A 79 13.29 -16.55 3.90
N ARG A 80 13.72 -17.83 3.92
CA ARG A 80 14.35 -18.49 2.75
C ARG A 80 13.37 -18.81 1.61
N ARG A 81 12.07 -18.71 1.84
CA ARG A 81 11.02 -19.01 0.85
C ARG A 81 10.41 -17.75 0.23
N LEU A 82 10.73 -16.59 0.78
CA LEU A 82 10.19 -15.31 0.36
C LEU A 82 11.28 -14.50 -0.33
N ASP A 83 11.01 -14.10 -1.56
CA ASP A 83 11.82 -13.12 -2.26
C ASP A 83 11.44 -11.72 -1.81
N GLN A 84 12.44 -10.91 -1.50
CA GLN A 84 12.23 -9.54 -1.06
C GLN A 84 12.13 -8.59 -2.26
N LEU A 85 11.01 -7.90 -2.38
CA LEU A 85 10.83 -6.79 -3.30
C LEU A 85 10.70 -5.49 -2.50
N VAL A 86 11.58 -4.53 -2.78
CA VAL A 86 11.50 -3.18 -2.20
C VAL A 86 10.90 -2.25 -3.23
N LEU A 87 9.83 -1.55 -2.85
CA LEU A 87 9.25 -0.48 -3.65
C LEU A 87 9.95 0.84 -3.28
N PRO A 88 10.84 1.37 -4.15
CA PRO A 88 11.53 2.62 -3.88
C PRO A 88 10.56 3.80 -3.99
N ARG A 89 10.97 4.94 -3.45
CA ARG A 89 10.27 6.21 -3.72
C ARG A 89 10.40 6.56 -5.20
N TRP A 90 9.35 7.14 -5.74
CA TRP A 90 9.35 7.64 -7.11
C TRP A 90 10.45 8.68 -7.32
N LYS A 91 11.05 8.60 -8.49
CA LYS A 91 11.94 9.62 -9.03
C LYS A 91 11.23 10.33 -10.18
N GLY A 92 11.69 11.51 -10.57
CA GLY A 92 11.10 12.23 -11.69
C GLY A 92 11.55 11.67 -13.06
N ASP A 93 11.39 10.37 -13.25
CA ASP A 93 11.75 9.60 -14.42
C ASP A 93 10.53 9.27 -15.31
N GLU A 94 10.76 8.47 -16.36
CA GLU A 94 9.73 8.10 -17.32
C GLU A 94 8.61 7.26 -16.68
N GLU A 95 8.95 6.33 -15.77
CA GLU A 95 7.97 5.50 -15.07
C GLU A 95 7.04 6.36 -14.20
N PHE A 96 7.59 7.37 -13.53
CA PHE A 96 6.80 8.34 -12.77
C PHE A 96 5.87 9.15 -13.68
N GLN A 97 6.36 9.58 -14.83
CA GLN A 97 5.54 10.30 -15.82
C GLN A 97 4.39 9.43 -16.33
N GLU A 98 4.64 8.16 -16.63
CA GLU A 98 3.60 7.23 -17.06
C GLU A 98 2.53 7.05 -15.98
N MET A 99 2.93 6.82 -14.73
CA MET A 99 2.02 6.70 -13.60
C MET A 99 1.16 7.96 -13.43
N VAL A 100 1.77 9.15 -13.40
CA VAL A 100 1.04 10.42 -13.25
C VAL A 100 0.09 10.65 -14.42
N THR A 101 0.53 10.35 -15.65
CA THR A 101 -0.31 10.45 -16.83
C THR A 101 -1.53 9.55 -16.76
N ALA A 102 -1.36 8.32 -16.27
CA ALA A 102 -2.46 7.38 -16.07
C ALA A 102 -3.45 7.90 -15.02
N ILE A 103 -2.96 8.45 -13.91
CA ILE A 103 -3.81 9.06 -12.88
C ILE A 103 -4.60 10.24 -13.46
N LEU A 104 -3.91 11.18 -14.12
CA LEU A 104 -4.56 12.37 -14.70
C LEU A 104 -5.67 12.01 -15.70
N ARG A 105 -5.47 10.95 -16.49
CA ARG A 105 -6.49 10.43 -17.43
C ARG A 105 -7.67 9.78 -16.73
N SER A 106 -7.50 9.27 -15.51
CA SER A 106 -8.58 8.65 -14.74
C SER A 106 -9.43 9.66 -13.97
N LEU A 107 -8.95 10.91 -13.81
CA LEU A 107 -9.70 11.96 -13.14
C LEU A 107 -10.89 12.41 -13.98
N PRO A 108 -12.08 12.62 -13.38
CA PRO A 108 -13.31 12.98 -14.10
C PRO A 108 -13.35 14.48 -14.45
N LEU A 109 -12.28 15.00 -15.02
CA LEU A 109 -12.17 16.40 -15.47
C LEU A 109 -12.57 16.53 -16.94
N LYS A 110 -13.25 17.61 -17.31
CA LYS A 110 -13.76 17.81 -18.67
C LYS A 110 -12.68 18.18 -19.68
N ARG A 111 -11.56 18.71 -19.22
CA ARG A 111 -10.43 19.11 -20.08
C ARG A 111 -9.21 18.25 -19.82
N PRO A 112 -8.37 17.99 -20.83
CA PRO A 112 -7.15 17.25 -20.64
C PRO A 112 -6.22 17.94 -19.64
N SER A 113 -5.68 17.17 -18.70
CA SER A 113 -4.65 17.60 -17.77
C SER A 113 -3.30 17.08 -18.26
N VAL A 114 -2.34 17.97 -18.47
CA VAL A 114 -1.00 17.64 -18.96
C VAL A 114 0.02 18.38 -18.12
N LEU A 115 1.04 17.68 -17.65
CA LEU A 115 2.16 18.26 -16.92
C LEU A 115 3.42 18.20 -17.75
N SER A 116 4.18 19.29 -17.71
CA SER A 116 5.53 19.31 -18.27
C SER A 116 6.52 18.55 -17.39
N ALA A 117 7.72 18.35 -17.90
CA ALA A 117 8.81 17.78 -17.10
C ALA A 117 9.12 18.61 -15.83
N GLN A 118 8.84 19.91 -15.83
CA GLN A 118 9.01 20.77 -14.66
C GLN A 118 7.90 20.50 -13.64
N GLY A 119 6.64 20.44 -14.07
CA GLY A 119 5.51 20.10 -13.21
C GLY A 119 5.65 18.72 -12.56
N LEU A 120 6.11 17.73 -13.34
CA LEU A 120 6.40 16.39 -12.81
C LEU A 120 7.52 16.39 -11.75
N ARG A 121 8.62 17.12 -11.99
CA ARG A 121 9.67 17.27 -10.98
C ARG A 121 9.18 17.99 -9.72
N HIS A 122 8.31 18.96 -9.88
CA HIS A 122 7.72 19.65 -8.73
C HIS A 122 6.80 18.70 -7.96
N LEU A 123 5.94 17.97 -8.65
CA LEU A 123 5.01 17.00 -8.04
C LEU A 123 5.74 15.92 -7.24
N VAL A 124 6.79 15.28 -7.81
CA VAL A 124 7.55 14.26 -7.09
C VAL A 124 8.23 14.83 -5.85
N ARG A 125 8.68 16.08 -5.90
CA ARG A 125 9.31 16.77 -4.77
C ARG A 125 8.33 17.04 -3.63
N ILE A 126 7.16 17.59 -3.91
CA ILE A 126 6.15 17.90 -2.88
C ILE A 126 5.50 16.64 -2.30
N ALA A 127 5.39 15.59 -3.11
CA ALA A 127 4.91 14.28 -2.68
C ALA A 127 6.00 13.42 -2.02
N ASP A 128 7.26 13.89 -1.96
CA ASP A 128 8.41 13.14 -1.42
C ASP A 128 8.57 11.75 -2.07
N GLY A 129 8.17 11.61 -3.34
CA GLY A 129 8.18 10.36 -4.09
C GLY A 129 7.26 9.27 -3.53
N ILE A 130 6.30 9.61 -2.68
CA ILE A 130 5.37 8.66 -2.05
C ILE A 130 4.08 8.61 -2.86
N THR A 131 3.73 7.42 -3.37
CA THR A 131 2.54 7.20 -4.22
C THR A 131 1.26 7.78 -3.62
N ALA A 132 0.99 7.50 -2.35
CA ALA A 132 -0.22 7.99 -1.67
C ALA A 132 -0.28 9.53 -1.63
N ARG A 133 0.86 10.20 -1.45
CA ARG A 133 0.93 11.66 -1.48
C ARG A 133 0.72 12.21 -2.89
N VAL A 134 1.26 11.55 -3.92
CA VAL A 134 0.99 11.92 -5.32
C VAL A 134 -0.50 11.89 -5.61
N PHE A 135 -1.18 10.81 -5.24
CA PHE A 135 -2.63 10.69 -5.38
C PHE A 135 -3.36 11.77 -4.56
N GLY A 136 -2.95 12.03 -3.33
CA GLY A 136 -3.55 13.05 -2.46
C GLY A 136 -3.50 14.44 -3.13
N VAL A 137 -2.30 14.86 -3.57
CA VAL A 137 -2.12 16.15 -4.26
C VAL A 137 -2.98 16.24 -5.51
N LEU A 138 -2.95 15.23 -6.37
CA LEU A 138 -3.73 15.25 -7.61
C LEU A 138 -5.23 15.24 -7.37
N ASN A 139 -5.71 14.53 -6.35
CA ASN A 139 -7.12 14.55 -5.97
C ASN A 139 -7.56 15.92 -5.43
N GLU A 140 -6.78 16.55 -4.56
CA GLU A 140 -7.06 17.91 -4.07
C GLU A 140 -7.14 18.91 -5.23
N LEU A 141 -6.17 18.87 -6.15
CA LEU A 141 -6.16 19.71 -7.33
C LEU A 141 -7.34 19.45 -8.27
N ALA A 142 -7.79 18.19 -8.38
CA ALA A 142 -8.96 17.86 -9.17
C ALA A 142 -10.24 18.42 -8.54
N ILE A 143 -10.38 18.33 -7.22
CA ILE A 143 -11.51 18.91 -6.48
C ILE A 143 -11.55 20.42 -6.70
N ASP A 144 -10.41 21.10 -6.57
CA ASP A 144 -10.30 22.54 -6.79
C ASP A 144 -10.60 22.91 -8.25
N ALA A 145 -10.14 22.11 -9.22
CA ALA A 145 -10.40 22.33 -10.63
C ALA A 145 -11.89 22.23 -10.97
N VAL A 146 -12.63 21.34 -10.33
CA VAL A 146 -14.08 21.23 -10.46
C VAL A 146 -14.76 22.42 -9.77
N ALA A 147 -14.37 22.74 -8.54
CA ALA A 147 -14.97 23.83 -7.77
C ALA A 147 -14.79 25.21 -8.41
N THR A 148 -13.65 25.44 -9.05
CA THR A 148 -13.36 26.70 -9.76
C THR A 148 -13.86 26.73 -11.21
N GLY A 149 -14.33 25.60 -11.75
CA GLY A 149 -14.70 25.46 -13.15
C GLY A 149 -13.51 25.42 -14.11
N ALA A 150 -12.28 25.32 -13.61
CA ALA A 150 -11.06 25.18 -14.41
C ALA A 150 -11.04 23.86 -15.19
N GLU A 151 -11.56 22.78 -14.59
CA GLU A 151 -11.77 21.46 -15.20
C GLU A 151 -10.50 20.84 -15.81
N CYS A 152 -9.32 21.25 -15.37
CA CYS A 152 -8.02 20.66 -15.72
C CYS A 152 -6.95 21.01 -14.69
N ILE A 153 -5.90 20.17 -14.61
CA ILE A 153 -4.71 20.40 -13.81
C ILE A 153 -3.56 20.80 -14.75
N SER A 154 -2.88 21.90 -14.42
CA SER A 154 -1.73 22.43 -15.17
C SER A 154 -0.52 22.62 -14.26
N ASP A 155 0.64 22.86 -14.86
CA ASP A 155 1.89 23.14 -14.12
C ASP A 155 1.72 24.29 -13.14
N THR A 156 1.06 25.39 -13.57
CA THR A 156 0.82 26.56 -12.73
C THR A 156 0.06 26.22 -11.45
N VAL A 157 -0.94 25.36 -11.56
CA VAL A 157 -1.77 24.96 -10.42
C VAL A 157 -0.95 24.10 -9.44
N ILE A 158 -0.11 23.19 -9.96
CA ILE A 158 0.77 22.37 -9.11
C ILE A 158 1.86 23.23 -8.44
N GLU A 159 2.44 24.18 -9.16
CA GLU A 159 3.48 25.07 -8.60
C GLU A 159 2.97 25.96 -7.47
N THR A 160 1.71 26.36 -7.53
CA THR A 160 1.05 27.19 -6.51
C THR A 160 0.41 26.40 -5.39
N TRP A 161 0.28 25.07 -5.57
CA TRP A 161 -0.30 24.21 -4.55
C TRP A 161 0.53 24.21 -3.27
N LYS A 162 -0.17 24.38 -2.16
CA LYS A 162 0.40 24.24 -0.82
C LYS A 162 -0.42 23.20 -0.07
N PRO A 163 0.24 22.26 0.63
CA PRO A 163 -0.50 21.34 1.48
C PRO A 163 -1.34 22.16 2.47
N ALA A 164 -2.54 21.70 2.75
CA ALA A 164 -3.37 22.23 3.82
C ALA A 164 -2.73 21.84 5.17
N ILE A 165 -1.66 22.53 5.52
CA ILE A 165 -0.69 22.19 6.58
C ILE A 165 -1.32 22.18 7.98
N GLU A 166 -2.54 22.61 8.14
CA GLU A 166 -3.08 22.92 9.47
C GLU A 166 -4.26 22.05 9.92
N LYS A 167 -4.66 21.06 9.14
CA LYS A 167 -5.70 20.12 9.64
C LYS A 167 -5.16 19.01 10.53
N GLU A 168 -3.88 18.64 10.41
CA GLU A 168 -3.29 17.60 11.27
C GLU A 168 -2.79 18.15 12.62
N ALA A 169 -2.40 19.42 12.70
CA ALA A 169 -1.99 20.04 13.96
C ALA A 169 -3.16 20.37 14.91
N ALA A 170 -4.40 20.22 14.46
CA ALA A 170 -5.60 20.45 15.29
C ALA A 170 -6.06 19.22 16.09
N PHE A 171 -5.39 18.07 15.92
CA PHE A 171 -5.70 16.81 16.63
C PHE A 171 -4.49 16.23 17.40
N ALA A 172 -3.47 17.05 17.67
CA ALA A 172 -2.32 16.67 18.52
C ALA A 172 -2.50 17.26 19.95
#